data_c752482d3de285c396b8802aadfd5206
#
_entry.id   c752482d3de285c396b8802aadfd5206
#
_cell.length_a   1.000
_cell.length_b   1.000
_cell.length_c   1.000
_cell.angle_alpha   90.00
_cell.angle_beta   90.00
_cell.angle_gamma   90.00
#
_symmetry.space_group_name_H-M   'P 1'
#
loop_
_entity.id
_entity.type
_entity.pdbx_description
1 polymer ?
#
loop_
_entity_poly.entity_id
_entity_poly.type
_entity_poly.pdbx_seq_one_letter_code
_entity_poly.pdbx_strand_id
1 'polypeptide(L)'
;MERSYVETEALKPKRDIDPHNQGETKPSPGTDAAKQKEPVSELNVQNSNKATAQMLKSAVYHYRENMSVRQENWQTKKPTIRERSKFMFNNHLFSDVKFVVRKSDGKSESKQAIPAHKLMLSIGSPVFEAMFYGDLAETSDSIELPDCEYESLLELFRYLYSDEVNLSGSNVMKVLYLAKKYFVPSLAVKCTKYLQDHLDPSNVFNILVSARKYDEEQLVDRCWEMIDKQTSAAVKSERFAMIKRPLLEELVERDTLDIPEVELFKGVVRWAEMEVARRTMVADGEEKRKIIGERIMKAIRFPIMKQDEFAFVVMDSKILSYDEVSTLIKYFNSKDSFPIEFPVSKRSGPLRKKTKHFENAKKKRKKSEI
;
A
#
# COMPACT_ATOMS: atom_id res chain seq x y z
N MET A 1 -29.83 7.93 -15.82
CA MET A 1 -30.16 7.21 -17.02
C MET A 1 -29.17 6.10 -17.21
N GLU A 2 -29.68 4.99 -16.96
CA GLU A 2 -29.46 3.60 -17.39
C GLU A 2 -28.14 2.92 -17.07
N ARG A 3 -28.26 2.07 -16.08
CA ARG A 3 -27.36 0.96 -15.77
C ARG A 3 -27.70 -0.20 -16.72
N SER A 4 -26.73 -0.72 -17.40
CA SER A 4 -26.83 -2.03 -18.05
C SER A 4 -26.06 -3.07 -17.22
N TYR A 5 -26.81 -3.94 -16.59
CA TYR A 5 -26.34 -5.21 -16.02
C TYR A 5 -26.13 -6.19 -17.18
N VAL A 6 -24.98 -6.83 -17.21
CA VAL A 6 -24.75 -8.02 -18.04
C VAL A 6 -24.75 -9.22 -17.09
N GLU A 7 -25.83 -10.01 -17.20
CA GLU A 7 -25.94 -11.35 -16.64
C GLU A 7 -25.03 -12.30 -17.40
N THR A 8 -24.19 -13.01 -16.70
CA THR A 8 -23.52 -14.20 -17.24
C THR A 8 -24.16 -15.45 -16.68
N GLU A 9 -24.80 -16.19 -17.57
CA GLU A 9 -25.45 -17.48 -17.31
C GLU A 9 -24.45 -18.54 -16.84
N ALA A 10 -24.90 -19.27 -15.81
CA ALA A 10 -24.22 -20.46 -15.29
C ALA A 10 -24.51 -21.68 -16.16
N LEU A 11 -23.46 -22.26 -16.72
CA LEU A 11 -23.51 -23.56 -17.38
C LEU A 11 -23.40 -24.69 -16.35
N LYS A 12 -24.48 -25.45 -16.16
CA LYS A 12 -24.52 -26.73 -15.43
C LYS A 12 -24.02 -27.85 -16.35
N PRO A 13 -23.21 -28.81 -15.92
CA PRO A 13 -22.96 -30.03 -16.65
C PRO A 13 -24.07 -31.04 -16.41
N LYS A 14 -24.63 -31.57 -17.53
CA LYS A 14 -25.58 -32.68 -17.56
C LYS A 14 -24.88 -33.99 -17.21
N ARG A 15 -25.51 -34.77 -16.35
CA ARG A 15 -25.24 -36.20 -16.14
C ARG A 15 -26.14 -36.97 -17.12
N ASP A 16 -25.55 -37.76 -18.00
CA ASP A 16 -26.24 -38.81 -18.70
C ASP A 16 -25.97 -40.14 -18.01
N ILE A 17 -27.05 -40.75 -17.57
CA ILE A 17 -27.12 -42.11 -17.04
C ILE A 17 -27.70 -42.93 -18.19
N ASP A 18 -27.06 -43.99 -18.63
CA ASP A 18 -27.67 -44.99 -19.48
C ASP A 18 -27.51 -46.39 -18.85
N PRO A 19 -28.63 -47.13 -18.66
CA PRO A 19 -28.64 -48.43 -18.04
C PRO A 19 -28.86 -49.50 -19.09
N HIS A 20 -28.40 -50.67 -18.88
CA HIS A 20 -28.63 -51.99 -19.45
C HIS A 20 -27.46 -52.60 -20.27
N ASN A 21 -26.84 -53.59 -19.65
CA ASN A 21 -26.84 -54.91 -20.27
C ASN A 21 -26.65 -56.02 -19.24
N GLN A 22 -27.65 -56.85 -19.08
CA GLN A 22 -27.64 -58.13 -18.42
C GLN A 22 -27.10 -59.17 -19.38
N GLY A 23 -26.28 -60.07 -18.91
CA GLY A 23 -25.82 -61.24 -19.64
C GLY A 23 -25.33 -62.32 -18.67
N GLU A 24 -26.29 -63.15 -18.25
CA GLU A 24 -26.01 -64.43 -17.57
C GLU A 24 -25.30 -65.38 -18.46
N THR A 25 -24.29 -66.16 -17.93
CA THR A 25 -24.08 -67.55 -18.28
C THR A 25 -23.40 -68.31 -17.12
N LYS A 26 -24.07 -69.38 -16.81
CA LYS A 26 -23.70 -70.41 -15.77
C LYS A 26 -22.73 -71.48 -16.34
N PRO A 27 -22.30 -72.44 -15.51
CA PRO A 27 -20.94 -72.97 -15.42
C PRO A 27 -20.77 -74.37 -15.97
N SER A 28 -19.54 -74.86 -16.02
CA SER A 28 -19.21 -76.29 -15.88
C SER A 28 -17.70 -76.55 -15.87
N PRO A 29 -17.26 -77.77 -15.54
CA PRO A 29 -16.58 -78.01 -14.27
C PRO A 29 -15.18 -78.68 -14.45
N GLY A 30 -14.45 -78.67 -13.35
CA GLY A 30 -13.54 -79.77 -13.05
C GLY A 30 -12.08 -79.66 -13.51
N THR A 31 -11.18 -79.51 -12.58
CA THR A 31 -10.19 -80.60 -12.29
C THR A 31 -9.35 -80.24 -11.07
N ASP A 32 -9.26 -81.16 -10.13
CA ASP A 32 -8.45 -81.10 -8.94
C ASP A 32 -6.95 -81.05 -9.27
N ALA A 33 -6.25 -80.12 -8.55
CA ALA A 33 -4.84 -80.26 -8.27
C ALA A 33 -4.56 -79.65 -6.91
N ALA A 34 -4.52 -80.50 -5.91
CA ALA A 34 -4.04 -80.18 -4.60
C ALA A 34 -2.61 -79.64 -4.66
N LYS A 35 -2.37 -78.39 -4.32
CA LYS A 35 -1.05 -77.89 -3.89
C LYS A 35 -1.10 -77.58 -2.41
N GLN A 36 -0.37 -78.38 -1.66
CA GLN A 36 -0.05 -78.24 -0.28
C GLN A 36 0.48 -76.83 -0.01
N LYS A 37 -0.19 -76.11 0.85
CA LYS A 37 0.34 -74.87 1.47
C LYS A 37 1.22 -75.34 2.65
N GLU A 38 2.52 -75.17 2.52
CA GLU A 38 3.41 -75.22 3.69
C GLU A 38 3.05 -74.07 4.66
N PRO A 39 3.05 -74.28 5.98
CA PRO A 39 2.79 -73.24 6.94
C PRO A 39 3.99 -72.28 6.93
N VAL A 40 3.78 -71.06 6.42
CA VAL A 40 4.72 -69.93 6.61
C VAL A 40 4.81 -69.71 8.11
N SER A 41 5.97 -70.06 8.67
CA SER A 41 6.21 -70.13 10.11
C SER A 41 5.94 -68.70 10.74
N GLU A 42 5.10 -68.70 11.76
CA GLU A 42 4.83 -67.49 12.62
C GLU A 42 6.14 -66.88 13.16
N LEU A 43 7.25 -67.64 13.16
CA LEU A 43 8.57 -67.16 13.53
C LEU A 43 9.17 -66.11 12.59
N ASN A 44 8.86 -66.14 11.30
CA ASN A 44 9.34 -65.15 10.32
C ASN A 44 8.58 -63.80 10.43
N VAL A 45 7.29 -63.81 10.76
CA VAL A 45 6.50 -62.59 10.97
C VAL A 45 6.90 -61.90 12.28
N GLN A 46 7.20 -62.67 13.35
CA GLN A 46 7.66 -62.10 14.62
C GLN A 46 9.07 -61.51 14.51
N ASN A 47 9.98 -62.11 13.73
CA ASN A 47 11.31 -61.57 13.49
C ASN A 47 11.30 -60.31 12.60
N SER A 48 10.43 -60.27 11.60
CA SER A 48 10.23 -59.07 10.76
C SER A 48 9.64 -57.92 11.59
N ASN A 49 8.67 -58.16 12.43
CA ASN A 49 8.08 -57.17 13.32
C ASN A 49 9.06 -56.66 14.39
N LYS A 50 9.93 -57.52 14.92
CA LYS A 50 11.02 -57.11 15.84
C LYS A 50 12.07 -56.23 15.14
N ALA A 51 12.49 -56.60 13.92
CA ALA A 51 13.46 -55.84 13.15
C ALA A 51 12.88 -54.43 12.78
N THR A 52 11.61 -54.36 12.37
CA THR A 52 10.93 -53.11 12.06
C THR A 52 10.75 -52.22 13.30
N ALA A 53 10.40 -52.83 14.45
CA ALA A 53 10.30 -52.12 15.73
C ALA A 53 11.66 -51.61 16.23
N GLN A 54 12.74 -52.33 15.93
CA GLN A 54 14.10 -51.93 16.31
C GLN A 54 14.63 -50.83 15.38
N MET A 55 14.32 -50.84 14.07
CA MET A 55 14.61 -49.78 13.13
C MET A 55 13.84 -48.49 13.48
N LEU A 56 12.56 -48.59 13.83
CA LEU A 56 11.76 -47.47 14.29
C LEU A 56 12.31 -46.87 15.59
N LYS A 57 12.71 -47.70 16.56
CA LYS A 57 13.36 -47.23 17.80
C LYS A 57 14.69 -46.53 17.52
N SER A 58 15.51 -47.08 16.63
CA SER A 58 16.78 -46.48 16.21
C SER A 58 16.55 -45.16 15.47
N ALA A 59 15.60 -45.13 14.54
CA ALA A 59 15.24 -43.89 13.82
C ALA A 59 14.71 -42.82 14.77
N VAL A 60 13.86 -43.18 15.74
CA VAL A 60 13.35 -42.25 16.77
C VAL A 60 14.48 -41.82 17.72
N TYR A 61 15.42 -42.69 18.03
CA TYR A 61 16.59 -42.35 18.86
C TYR A 61 17.52 -41.39 18.11
N HIS A 62 17.88 -41.66 16.85
CA HIS A 62 18.66 -40.75 16.02
C HIS A 62 17.94 -39.44 15.73
N TYR A 63 16.61 -39.45 15.55
CA TYR A 63 15.81 -38.26 15.45
C TYR A 63 15.86 -37.44 16.75
N ARG A 64 15.74 -38.10 17.91
CA ARG A 64 15.87 -37.44 19.24
C ARG A 64 17.29 -36.95 19.52
N GLU A 65 18.33 -37.68 19.14
CA GLU A 65 19.73 -37.26 19.31
C GLU A 65 20.05 -36.06 18.40
N ASN A 66 19.62 -36.07 17.13
CA ASN A 66 19.76 -34.94 16.24
C ASN A 66 18.91 -33.73 16.67
N MET A 67 17.80 -33.94 17.36
CA MET A 67 17.00 -32.90 17.98
C MET A 67 17.60 -32.38 19.30
N SER A 68 18.26 -33.28 20.11
CA SER A 68 18.85 -32.88 21.39
C SER A 68 20.13 -32.02 21.24
N VAL A 69 20.84 -32.19 20.14
CA VAL A 69 22.04 -31.37 19.84
C VAL A 69 21.68 -29.99 19.25
N ARG A 70 20.42 -29.78 18.77
CA ARG A 70 20.04 -28.56 18.06
C ARG A 70 18.96 -27.69 18.68
N GLN A 71 18.27 -28.12 19.73
CA GLN A 71 17.24 -27.27 20.34
C GLN A 71 17.13 -27.52 21.85
N GLU A 72 17.88 -26.74 22.62
CA GLU A 72 17.44 -26.42 23.97
C GLU A 72 15.94 -26.05 23.91
N ASN A 73 15.16 -26.51 24.89
CA ASN A 73 13.69 -26.29 24.98
C ASN A 73 13.35 -24.82 24.86
N TRP A 74 13.35 -24.27 23.61
CA TRP A 74 13.09 -22.86 23.34
C TRP A 74 11.72 -22.42 23.87
N GLN A 75 10.75 -23.37 23.90
CA GLN A 75 9.41 -23.14 24.44
C GLN A 75 9.45 -22.74 25.92
N THR A 76 10.33 -23.36 26.71
CA THR A 76 10.46 -23.06 28.14
C THR A 76 11.17 -21.72 28.38
N LYS A 77 12.02 -21.28 27.43
CA LYS A 77 12.70 -19.98 27.46
C LYS A 77 11.82 -18.83 27.00
N LYS A 78 10.63 -19.11 26.46
CA LYS A 78 9.63 -18.15 25.95
C LYS A 78 8.35 -18.30 26.77
N PRO A 79 8.19 -17.54 27.87
CA PRO A 79 7.10 -17.76 28.82
C PRO A 79 5.71 -17.49 28.25
N THR A 80 5.56 -16.57 27.29
CA THR A 80 4.29 -16.21 26.71
C THR A 80 4.06 -16.79 25.31
N ILE A 81 2.80 -16.96 24.93
CA ILE A 81 2.45 -17.39 23.58
C ILE A 81 2.96 -16.37 22.54
N ARG A 82 2.90 -15.09 22.85
CA ARG A 82 3.40 -14.00 21.99
C ARG A 82 4.90 -14.13 21.72
N GLU A 83 5.70 -14.42 22.74
CA GLU A 83 7.14 -14.62 22.56
C GLU A 83 7.44 -15.89 21.76
N ARG A 84 6.66 -16.94 21.94
CA ARG A 84 6.76 -18.16 21.12
C ARG A 84 6.36 -17.92 19.68
N SER A 85 5.27 -17.18 19.43
CA SER A 85 4.86 -16.79 18.07
C SER A 85 5.91 -15.90 17.41
N LYS A 86 6.44 -14.91 18.12
CA LYS A 86 7.51 -14.03 17.64
C LYS A 86 8.78 -14.83 17.28
N PHE A 87 9.11 -15.88 18.01
CA PHE A 87 10.24 -16.77 17.70
C PHE A 87 10.02 -17.53 16.38
N MET A 88 8.78 -17.87 16.04
CA MET A 88 8.43 -18.55 14.81
C MET A 88 8.46 -17.63 13.56
N PHE A 89 8.52 -16.31 13.75
CA PHE A 89 8.61 -15.35 12.66
C PHE A 89 9.91 -15.54 11.85
N ASN A 90 9.79 -15.64 10.53
CA ASN A 90 10.91 -15.86 9.59
C ASN A 90 11.83 -17.02 10.00
N ASN A 91 11.23 -18.08 10.53
CA ASN A 91 11.91 -19.28 11.00
C ASN A 91 11.41 -20.50 10.24
N HIS A 92 12.33 -21.38 9.83
CA HIS A 92 12.00 -22.62 9.12
C HIS A 92 11.37 -23.70 10.03
N LEU A 93 11.46 -23.52 11.34
CA LEU A 93 10.91 -24.48 12.30
C LEU A 93 9.39 -24.56 12.16
N PHE A 94 8.85 -25.73 11.82
CA PHE A 94 7.44 -26.00 11.55
C PHE A 94 6.82 -25.18 10.38
N SER A 95 7.65 -24.50 9.56
CA SER A 95 7.12 -23.80 8.39
C SER A 95 6.52 -24.79 7.39
N ASP A 96 5.32 -24.48 6.91
CA ASP A 96 4.54 -25.28 5.96
C ASP A 96 4.25 -24.52 4.65
N VAL A 97 4.80 -23.31 4.53
CA VAL A 97 4.74 -22.48 3.32
C VAL A 97 5.96 -21.55 3.26
N LYS A 98 6.37 -21.17 2.05
CA LYS A 98 7.37 -20.12 1.80
C LYS A 98 6.86 -19.13 0.75
N PHE A 99 7.16 -17.87 0.94
CA PHE A 99 6.84 -16.81 -0.02
C PHE A 99 8.10 -16.37 -0.75
N VAL A 100 8.05 -16.38 -2.08
CA VAL A 100 9.16 -15.96 -2.93
C VAL A 100 8.86 -14.58 -3.46
N VAL A 101 9.67 -13.61 -3.08
CA VAL A 101 9.48 -12.20 -3.38
C VAL A 101 10.75 -11.57 -3.95
N ARG A 102 10.60 -10.44 -4.63
CA ARG A 102 11.74 -9.66 -5.13
C ARG A 102 12.43 -8.95 -3.96
N LYS A 103 13.75 -9.05 -3.94
CA LYS A 103 14.61 -8.22 -3.11
C LYS A 103 15.42 -7.32 -4.03
N SER A 104 15.24 -6.02 -3.88
CA SER A 104 16.00 -5.02 -4.62
C SER A 104 17.15 -4.51 -3.75
N ASP A 105 18.37 -4.96 -4.03
CA ASP A 105 19.58 -4.49 -3.35
C ASP A 105 20.21 -3.27 -4.06
N GLY A 106 19.47 -2.63 -4.97
CA GLY A 106 19.95 -1.48 -5.76
C GLY A 106 20.95 -1.83 -6.86
N LYS A 107 21.49 -3.06 -6.89
CA LYS A 107 22.44 -3.55 -7.89
C LYS A 107 21.98 -4.76 -8.69
N SER A 108 21.08 -5.56 -8.14
CA SER A 108 20.48 -6.73 -8.81
C SER A 108 19.09 -7.04 -8.24
N GLU A 109 18.19 -7.51 -9.10
CA GLU A 109 16.94 -8.10 -8.67
C GLU A 109 17.18 -9.58 -8.34
N SER A 110 17.12 -9.92 -7.05
CA SER A 110 17.19 -11.31 -6.60
C SER A 110 15.84 -11.75 -6.02
N LYS A 111 15.49 -13.02 -6.17
CA LYS A 111 14.35 -13.62 -5.48
C LYS A 111 14.79 -14.13 -4.11
N GLN A 112 14.04 -13.82 -3.07
CA GLN A 112 14.29 -14.30 -1.71
C GLN A 112 13.05 -14.97 -1.16
N ALA A 113 13.25 -16.07 -0.44
CA ALA A 113 12.18 -16.83 0.21
C ALA A 113 12.03 -16.42 1.68
N ILE A 114 10.79 -16.27 2.13
CA ILE A 114 10.41 -16.03 3.53
C ILE A 114 9.64 -17.27 3.99
N PRO A 115 10.16 -18.08 4.92
CA PRO A 115 9.42 -19.20 5.52
C PRO A 115 8.29 -18.65 6.39
N ALA A 116 7.14 -19.34 6.37
CA ALA A 116 5.97 -18.92 7.12
C ALA A 116 5.11 -20.14 7.53
N HIS A 117 4.06 -19.87 8.31
CA HIS A 117 3.16 -20.87 8.87
C HIS A 117 1.73 -20.50 8.47
N LYS A 118 1.07 -21.33 7.65
CA LYS A 118 -0.28 -21.10 7.13
C LYS A 118 -1.25 -20.71 8.25
N LEU A 119 -1.25 -21.44 9.35
CA LEU A 119 -2.10 -21.17 10.50
C LEU A 119 -1.86 -19.77 11.09
N MET A 120 -0.60 -19.37 11.29
CA MET A 120 -0.28 -18.07 11.89
C MET A 120 -0.71 -16.90 11.01
N LEU A 121 -0.54 -17.03 9.70
CA LEU A 121 -0.98 -16.01 8.75
C LEU A 121 -2.51 -15.92 8.68
N SER A 122 -3.20 -17.07 8.70
CA SER A 122 -4.67 -17.15 8.61
C SER A 122 -5.36 -16.61 9.85
N ILE A 123 -4.79 -16.78 11.05
CA ILE A 123 -5.33 -16.17 12.28
C ILE A 123 -5.32 -14.64 12.19
N GLY A 124 -4.33 -14.06 11.51
CA GLY A 124 -4.16 -12.61 11.43
C GLY A 124 -4.75 -11.93 10.19
N SER A 125 -5.22 -12.72 9.20
CA SER A 125 -5.69 -12.19 7.91
C SER A 125 -6.71 -13.10 7.25
N PRO A 126 -7.95 -12.63 7.00
CA PRO A 126 -8.97 -13.41 6.29
C PRO A 126 -8.57 -13.70 4.84
N VAL A 127 -7.69 -12.90 4.25
CA VAL A 127 -7.16 -13.16 2.89
C VAL A 127 -6.24 -14.37 2.91
N PHE A 128 -5.35 -14.49 3.91
CA PHE A 128 -4.53 -15.68 4.09
C PHE A 128 -5.35 -16.89 4.51
N GLU A 129 -6.40 -16.72 5.31
CA GLU A 129 -7.34 -17.79 5.62
C GLU A 129 -7.98 -18.33 4.35
N ALA A 130 -8.53 -17.48 3.49
CA ALA A 130 -9.11 -17.88 2.22
C ALA A 130 -8.06 -18.51 1.28
N MET A 131 -6.83 -17.99 1.28
CA MET A 131 -5.73 -18.51 0.45
C MET A 131 -5.34 -19.94 0.83
N PHE A 132 -5.37 -20.32 2.11
CA PHE A 132 -4.88 -21.62 2.56
C PHE A 132 -5.98 -22.63 2.93
N TYR A 133 -7.16 -22.14 3.31
CA TYR A 133 -8.25 -22.95 3.83
C TYR A 133 -9.59 -22.69 3.15
N GLY A 134 -9.65 -21.79 2.15
CA GLY A 134 -10.86 -21.52 1.37
C GLY A 134 -11.14 -22.60 0.31
N ASP A 135 -12.26 -22.44 -0.41
CA ASP A 135 -12.71 -23.38 -1.45
C ASP A 135 -11.73 -23.52 -2.65
N LEU A 136 -10.92 -22.51 -2.88
CA LEU A 136 -9.88 -22.49 -3.93
C LEU A 136 -8.49 -22.36 -3.27
N ALA A 137 -8.24 -23.15 -2.23
CA ALA A 137 -7.00 -23.08 -1.47
C ALA A 137 -5.77 -23.35 -2.34
N GLU A 138 -4.71 -22.58 -2.08
CA GLU A 138 -3.40 -22.75 -2.71
C GLU A 138 -2.78 -24.10 -2.28
N THR A 139 -2.46 -24.92 -3.25
CA THR A 139 -1.89 -26.26 -3.01
C THR A 139 -0.36 -26.24 -2.97
N SER A 140 0.27 -25.19 -3.50
CA SER A 140 1.72 -25.06 -3.51
C SER A 140 2.26 -24.60 -2.15
N ASP A 141 3.36 -25.19 -1.71
CA ASP A 141 4.11 -24.74 -0.53
C ASP A 141 5.08 -23.59 -0.86
N SER A 142 5.13 -23.16 -2.12
CA SER A 142 5.97 -22.06 -2.58
C SER A 142 5.14 -21.06 -3.38
N ILE A 143 4.85 -19.90 -2.78
CA ILE A 143 3.97 -18.88 -3.35
C ILE A 143 4.81 -17.69 -3.82
N GLU A 144 4.71 -17.35 -5.12
CA GLU A 144 5.35 -16.15 -5.65
C GLU A 144 4.44 -14.93 -5.53
N LEU A 145 4.97 -13.82 -4.98
CA LEU A 145 4.28 -12.53 -4.87
C LEU A 145 5.07 -11.47 -5.64
N PRO A 146 4.83 -11.32 -6.95
CA PRO A 146 5.62 -10.43 -7.82
C PRO A 146 5.42 -8.94 -7.52
N ASP A 147 4.30 -8.57 -6.89
CA ASP A 147 3.94 -7.20 -6.51
C ASP A 147 4.36 -6.82 -5.08
N CYS A 148 5.05 -7.72 -4.38
CA CYS A 148 5.54 -7.49 -3.03
C CYS A 148 7.07 -7.35 -3.01
N GLU A 149 7.55 -6.46 -2.16
CA GLU A 149 8.97 -6.35 -1.85
C GLU A 149 9.28 -7.08 -0.53
N TYR A 150 10.46 -7.69 -0.46
CA TYR A 150 10.90 -8.51 0.66
C TYR A 150 10.73 -7.81 2.02
N GLU A 151 11.29 -6.61 2.17
CA GLU A 151 11.28 -5.88 3.45
C GLU A 151 9.86 -5.52 3.92
N SER A 152 8.99 -5.16 2.99
CA SER A 152 7.61 -4.77 3.32
C SER A 152 6.74 -5.97 3.69
N LEU A 153 6.90 -7.10 2.97
CA LEU A 153 6.22 -8.34 3.31
C LEU A 153 6.71 -8.92 4.64
N LEU A 154 8.00 -8.79 4.90
CA LEU A 154 8.59 -9.21 6.18
C LEU A 154 7.99 -8.44 7.35
N GLU A 155 7.75 -7.13 7.22
CA GLU A 155 7.09 -6.33 8.26
C GLU A 155 5.61 -6.67 8.44
N LEU A 156 4.87 -7.00 7.35
CA LEU A 156 3.51 -7.54 7.47
C LEU A 156 3.53 -8.84 8.28
N PHE A 157 4.43 -9.78 7.95
CA PHE A 157 4.52 -11.05 8.68
C PHE A 157 4.97 -10.83 10.13
N ARG A 158 5.94 -9.97 10.39
CA ARG A 158 6.33 -9.59 11.76
C ARG A 158 5.09 -9.18 12.57
N TYR A 159 4.24 -8.34 11.98
CA TYR A 159 3.01 -7.89 12.62
C TYR A 159 2.06 -9.04 12.92
N LEU A 160 1.83 -9.94 11.96
CA LEU A 160 0.92 -11.09 12.13
C LEU A 160 1.41 -12.08 13.20
N TYR A 161 2.73 -12.16 13.46
CA TYR A 161 3.30 -13.02 14.48
C TYR A 161 3.45 -12.38 15.86
N SER A 162 3.50 -11.05 15.96
CA SER A 162 3.89 -10.40 17.21
C SER A 162 3.15 -9.12 17.55
N ASP A 163 2.27 -8.60 16.67
CA ASP A 163 1.68 -7.25 16.73
C ASP A 163 2.72 -6.11 16.72
N GLU A 164 3.98 -6.42 16.42
CA GLU A 164 5.05 -5.45 16.30
C GLU A 164 5.35 -5.16 14.83
N VAL A 165 5.70 -3.92 14.51
CA VAL A 165 6.09 -3.49 13.17
C VAL A 165 7.16 -2.42 13.26
N ASN A 166 8.18 -2.48 12.38
CA ASN A 166 9.22 -1.47 12.26
C ASN A 166 8.92 -0.58 11.05
N LEU A 167 8.26 0.55 11.30
CA LEU A 167 7.91 1.50 10.25
C LEU A 167 9.02 2.52 10.06
N SER A 168 9.24 2.89 8.81
CA SER A 168 10.17 3.94 8.37
C SER A 168 9.57 4.71 7.20
N GLY A 169 10.11 5.88 6.88
CA GLY A 169 9.67 6.66 5.71
C GLY A 169 9.82 5.91 4.38
N SER A 170 10.73 4.93 4.30
CA SER A 170 10.97 4.14 3.08
C SER A 170 10.03 2.96 2.90
N ASN A 171 9.49 2.38 4.01
CA ASN A 171 8.68 1.18 3.93
C ASN A 171 7.20 1.38 4.26
N VAL A 172 6.83 2.40 5.04
CA VAL A 172 5.47 2.57 5.59
C VAL A 172 4.37 2.56 4.52
N MET A 173 4.61 3.15 3.35
CA MET A 173 3.61 3.18 2.27
C MET A 173 3.39 1.78 1.66
N LYS A 174 4.44 0.99 1.53
CA LYS A 174 4.38 -0.38 1.03
C LYS A 174 3.74 -1.31 2.06
N VAL A 175 4.06 -1.12 3.36
CA VAL A 175 3.42 -1.86 4.45
C VAL A 175 1.93 -1.51 4.55
N LEU A 176 1.54 -0.24 4.37
CA LEU A 176 0.13 0.16 4.30
C LEU A 176 -0.60 -0.51 3.14
N TYR A 177 0.02 -0.56 1.96
CA TYR A 177 -0.53 -1.30 0.82
C TYR A 177 -0.79 -2.77 1.16
N LEU A 178 0.20 -3.45 1.77
CA LEU A 178 0.06 -4.85 2.15
C LEU A 178 -0.99 -5.05 3.25
N ALA A 179 -1.06 -4.14 4.22
CA ALA A 179 -2.08 -4.17 5.27
C ALA A 179 -3.50 -4.08 4.70
N LYS A 180 -3.72 -3.26 3.66
CA LYS A 180 -5.00 -3.18 2.95
C LYS A 180 -5.24 -4.43 2.10
N LYS A 181 -4.25 -4.85 1.29
CA LYS A 181 -4.34 -6.02 0.40
C LYS A 181 -4.69 -7.30 1.16
N TYR A 182 -4.05 -7.52 2.31
CA TYR A 182 -4.26 -8.72 3.15
C TYR A 182 -5.29 -8.50 4.26
N PHE A 183 -6.02 -7.40 4.21
CA PHE A 183 -7.08 -7.05 5.16
C PHE A 183 -6.65 -7.16 6.63
N VAL A 184 -5.59 -6.41 7.00
CA VAL A 184 -5.07 -6.27 8.37
C VAL A 184 -5.29 -4.84 8.88
N PRO A 185 -6.53 -4.48 9.25
CA PRO A 185 -6.91 -3.08 9.53
C PRO A 185 -6.14 -2.48 10.70
N SER A 186 -5.78 -3.24 11.72
CA SER A 186 -4.99 -2.78 12.84
C SER A 186 -3.57 -2.34 12.46
N LEU A 187 -2.94 -3.02 11.48
CA LEU A 187 -1.67 -2.59 10.91
C LEU A 187 -1.83 -1.35 10.03
N ALA A 188 -2.90 -1.27 9.23
CA ALA A 188 -3.21 -0.08 8.43
C ALA A 188 -3.32 1.17 9.32
N VAL A 189 -4.04 1.08 10.44
CA VAL A 189 -4.14 2.18 11.43
C VAL A 189 -2.78 2.60 11.97
N LYS A 190 -1.88 1.65 12.29
CA LYS A 190 -0.51 1.98 12.73
C LYS A 190 0.29 2.70 11.65
N CYS A 191 0.19 2.24 10.38
CA CYS A 191 0.84 2.90 9.25
C CYS A 191 0.31 4.32 9.02
N THR A 192 -1.01 4.50 9.03
CA THR A 192 -1.64 5.81 8.85
C THR A 192 -1.24 6.77 9.97
N LYS A 193 -1.22 6.30 11.22
CA LYS A 193 -0.74 7.10 12.35
C LYS A 193 0.73 7.50 12.18
N TYR A 194 1.60 6.56 11.82
CA TYR A 194 3.01 6.87 11.55
C TYR A 194 3.15 7.96 10.48
N LEU A 195 2.38 7.88 9.38
CA LEU A 195 2.40 8.89 8.32
C LEU A 195 1.90 10.26 8.81
N GLN A 196 0.87 10.29 9.64
CA GLN A 196 0.37 11.54 10.26
C GLN A 196 1.41 12.18 11.18
N ASP A 197 2.10 11.37 12.00
CA ASP A 197 3.09 11.83 12.98
C ASP A 197 4.38 12.34 12.30
N HIS A 198 4.70 11.85 11.08
CA HIS A 198 5.90 12.22 10.31
C HIS A 198 5.58 13.02 9.04
N LEU A 199 4.39 13.63 9.00
CA LEU A 199 3.99 14.47 7.88
C LEU A 199 4.73 15.82 7.94
N ASP A 200 5.41 16.17 6.84
CA ASP A 200 6.11 17.44 6.67
C ASP A 200 6.00 17.98 5.23
N PRO A 201 6.34 19.26 4.98
CA PRO A 201 6.22 19.84 3.63
C PRO A 201 7.03 19.15 2.54
N SER A 202 8.11 18.43 2.89
CA SER A 202 8.96 17.75 1.89
C SER A 202 8.34 16.45 1.38
N ASN A 203 7.50 15.79 2.19
CA ASN A 203 6.90 14.50 1.89
C ASN A 203 5.38 14.55 1.62
N VAL A 204 4.72 15.68 1.92
CA VAL A 204 3.26 15.82 1.91
C VAL A 204 2.60 15.41 0.58
N PHE A 205 3.19 15.75 -0.56
CA PHE A 205 2.62 15.41 -1.87
C PHE A 205 2.66 13.91 -2.16
N ASN A 206 3.73 13.21 -1.76
CA ASN A 206 3.82 11.76 -1.90
C ASN A 206 2.79 11.05 -1.01
N ILE A 207 2.66 11.51 0.24
CA ILE A 207 1.70 10.97 1.20
C ILE A 207 0.28 11.23 0.70
N LEU A 208 -0.03 12.43 0.21
CA LEU A 208 -1.35 12.79 -0.34
C LEU A 208 -1.77 11.87 -1.50
N VAL A 209 -0.87 11.66 -2.48
CA VAL A 209 -1.15 10.77 -3.62
C VAL A 209 -1.44 9.35 -3.15
N SER A 210 -0.68 8.88 -2.17
CA SER A 210 -0.83 7.52 -1.65
C SER A 210 -2.05 7.39 -0.75
N ALA A 211 -2.35 8.38 0.07
CA ALA A 211 -3.55 8.45 0.90
C ALA A 211 -4.82 8.36 0.04
N ARG A 212 -4.86 9.06 -1.10
CA ARG A 212 -5.96 8.94 -2.07
C ARG A 212 -6.06 7.55 -2.69
N LYS A 213 -4.91 6.97 -3.06
CA LYS A 213 -4.88 5.61 -3.66
C LYS A 213 -5.45 4.55 -2.72
N TYR A 214 -5.32 4.73 -1.42
CA TYR A 214 -5.72 3.76 -0.40
C TYR A 214 -6.96 4.18 0.39
N ASP A 215 -7.69 5.22 -0.07
CA ASP A 215 -8.93 5.73 0.55
C ASP A 215 -8.74 6.10 2.04
N GLU A 216 -7.61 6.75 2.36
CA GLU A 216 -7.29 7.25 3.69
C GLU A 216 -7.74 8.73 3.84
N GLU A 217 -9.06 8.98 3.89
CA GLU A 217 -9.64 10.33 3.89
C GLU A 217 -9.06 11.25 4.97
N GLN A 218 -8.92 10.75 6.22
CA GLN A 218 -8.36 11.53 7.32
C GLN A 218 -6.91 11.95 7.06
N LEU A 219 -6.12 11.10 6.39
CA LEU A 219 -4.75 11.42 6.02
C LEU A 219 -4.72 12.42 4.85
N VAL A 220 -5.65 12.33 3.89
CA VAL A 220 -5.84 13.32 2.81
C VAL A 220 -6.12 14.70 3.41
N ASP A 221 -7.06 14.80 4.37
CA ASP A 221 -7.38 16.05 5.05
C ASP A 221 -6.18 16.64 5.79
N ARG A 222 -5.41 15.79 6.48
CA ARG A 222 -4.19 16.24 7.19
C ARG A 222 -3.12 16.73 6.21
N CYS A 223 -2.96 16.08 5.06
CA CYS A 223 -2.04 16.53 4.01
C CYS A 223 -2.44 17.92 3.50
N TRP A 224 -3.72 18.14 3.22
CA TRP A 224 -4.21 19.46 2.79
C TRP A 224 -4.07 20.52 3.88
N GLU A 225 -4.38 20.21 5.14
CA GLU A 225 -4.12 21.13 6.25
C GLU A 225 -2.64 21.54 6.35
N MET A 226 -1.72 20.60 6.11
CA MET A 226 -0.28 20.88 6.10
C MET A 226 0.10 21.77 4.92
N ILE A 227 -0.38 21.44 3.71
CA ILE A 227 -0.13 22.22 2.49
C ILE A 227 -0.65 23.66 2.66
N ASP A 228 -1.88 23.82 3.13
CA ASP A 228 -2.51 25.14 3.33
C ASP A 228 -1.72 26.01 4.33
N LYS A 229 -1.20 25.43 5.41
CA LYS A 229 -0.45 26.15 6.46
C LYS A 229 1.01 26.43 6.11
N GLN A 230 1.63 25.58 5.32
CA GLN A 230 3.06 25.63 5.00
C GLN A 230 3.27 25.58 3.48
N THR A 231 2.41 26.29 2.74
CA THR A 231 2.40 26.23 1.27
C THR A 231 3.75 26.59 0.68
N SER A 232 4.40 27.65 1.16
CA SER A 232 5.72 28.07 0.66
C SER A 232 6.77 26.99 0.79
N ALA A 233 6.80 26.25 1.92
CA ALA A 233 7.76 25.17 2.14
C ALA A 233 7.40 23.96 1.25
N ALA A 234 6.12 23.62 1.15
CA ALA A 234 5.65 22.50 0.32
C ALA A 234 5.96 22.76 -1.18
N VAL A 235 5.65 23.97 -1.68
CA VAL A 235 5.92 24.36 -3.08
C VAL A 235 7.42 24.40 -3.39
N LYS A 236 8.28 24.72 -2.44
CA LYS A 236 9.75 24.72 -2.62
C LYS A 236 10.35 23.32 -2.59
N SER A 237 9.62 22.29 -2.12
CA SER A 237 10.14 20.92 -2.05
C SER A 237 10.44 20.35 -3.44
N GLU A 238 11.38 19.40 -3.51
CA GLU A 238 11.67 18.68 -4.76
C GLU A 238 10.46 17.88 -5.24
N ARG A 239 9.67 17.36 -4.30
CA ARG A 239 8.48 16.55 -4.60
C ARG A 239 7.38 17.34 -5.29
N PHE A 240 7.27 18.63 -5.02
CA PHE A 240 6.34 19.49 -5.74
C PHE A 240 6.61 19.50 -7.25
N ALA A 241 7.86 19.58 -7.68
CA ALA A 241 8.21 19.55 -9.10
C ALA A 241 7.91 18.20 -9.80
N MET A 242 7.53 17.17 -9.03
CA MET A 242 7.21 15.83 -9.52
C MET A 242 5.71 15.50 -9.49
N ILE A 243 4.84 16.37 -8.97
CA ILE A 243 3.40 16.09 -8.93
C ILE A 243 2.80 16.04 -10.33
N LYS A 244 1.73 15.26 -10.48
CA LYS A 244 1.00 15.20 -11.75
C LYS A 244 0.13 16.46 -11.92
N ARG A 245 -0.11 16.86 -13.17
CA ARG A 245 -0.94 18.03 -13.53
C ARG A 245 -2.26 18.13 -12.75
N PRO A 246 -3.09 17.08 -12.62
CA PRO A 246 -4.37 17.21 -11.90
C PRO A 246 -4.22 17.69 -10.45
N LEU A 247 -3.14 17.25 -9.77
CA LEU A 247 -2.86 17.69 -8.41
C LEU A 247 -2.35 19.15 -8.37
N LEU A 248 -1.60 19.58 -9.38
CA LEU A 248 -1.17 20.98 -9.49
C LEU A 248 -2.37 21.89 -9.76
N GLU A 249 -3.29 21.51 -10.65
CA GLU A 249 -4.53 22.24 -10.92
C GLU A 249 -5.36 22.41 -9.65
N GLU A 250 -5.59 21.33 -8.91
CA GLU A 250 -6.31 21.38 -7.64
C GLU A 250 -5.62 22.28 -6.62
N LEU A 251 -4.28 22.21 -6.53
CA LEU A 251 -3.53 23.05 -5.60
C LEU A 251 -3.68 24.54 -5.93
N VAL A 252 -3.46 24.96 -7.18
CA VAL A 252 -3.50 26.38 -7.55
C VAL A 252 -4.90 27.00 -7.44
N GLU A 253 -5.95 26.19 -7.55
CA GLU A 253 -7.36 26.60 -7.39
C GLU A 253 -7.76 26.83 -5.92
N ARG A 254 -6.98 26.30 -4.94
CA ARG A 254 -7.34 26.41 -3.51
C ARG A 254 -7.19 27.84 -2.98
N ASP A 255 -8.26 28.36 -2.38
CA ASP A 255 -8.26 29.66 -1.69
C ASP A 255 -7.50 29.64 -0.35
N THR A 256 -7.30 28.47 0.22
CA THR A 256 -6.77 28.29 1.59
C THR A 256 -5.24 28.34 1.68
N LEU A 257 -4.53 28.47 0.57
CA LEU A 257 -3.08 28.49 0.53
C LEU A 257 -2.50 29.72 1.23
N ASP A 258 -1.48 29.52 2.08
CA ASP A 258 -0.71 30.58 2.74
C ASP A 258 0.62 30.81 1.99
N ILE A 259 0.54 31.54 0.87
CA ILE A 259 1.69 31.80 0.01
C ILE A 259 1.53 33.11 -0.76
N PRO A 260 2.58 33.92 -0.95
CA PRO A 260 2.58 35.00 -1.94
C PRO A 260 2.40 34.45 -3.37
N GLU A 261 1.56 35.10 -4.18
CA GLU A 261 1.28 34.62 -5.55
C GLU A 261 2.53 34.51 -6.43
N VAL A 262 3.48 35.43 -6.25
CA VAL A 262 4.76 35.34 -6.97
C VAL A 262 5.56 34.08 -6.63
N GLU A 263 5.53 33.63 -5.38
CA GLU A 263 6.19 32.39 -4.98
C GLU A 263 5.46 31.16 -5.50
N LEU A 264 4.13 31.19 -5.54
CA LEU A 264 3.33 30.13 -6.16
C LEU A 264 3.64 30.05 -7.66
N PHE A 265 3.68 31.20 -8.36
CA PHE A 265 4.03 31.27 -9.78
C PHE A 265 5.43 30.69 -10.04
N LYS A 266 6.45 31.09 -9.25
CA LYS A 266 7.80 30.50 -9.35
C LYS A 266 7.79 28.99 -9.21
N GLY A 267 6.98 28.46 -8.28
CA GLY A 267 6.79 27.02 -8.11
C GLY A 267 6.22 26.35 -9.36
N VAL A 268 5.17 26.96 -9.95
CA VAL A 268 4.54 26.47 -11.20
C VAL A 268 5.52 26.51 -12.37
N VAL A 269 6.32 27.56 -12.50
CA VAL A 269 7.36 27.66 -13.54
C VAL A 269 8.38 26.53 -13.37
N ARG A 270 8.88 26.31 -12.15
CA ARG A 270 9.82 25.21 -11.84
C ARG A 270 9.23 23.83 -12.15
N TRP A 271 7.94 23.63 -11.85
CA TRP A 271 7.23 22.40 -12.22
C TRP A 271 7.20 22.21 -13.75
N ALA A 272 6.90 23.29 -14.49
CA ALA A 272 6.90 23.26 -15.96
C ALA A 272 8.28 22.96 -16.54
N GLU A 273 9.34 23.55 -15.98
CA GLU A 273 10.74 23.28 -16.38
C GLU A 273 11.11 21.81 -16.21
N MET A 274 10.73 21.21 -15.09
CA MET A 274 10.94 19.77 -14.87
C MET A 274 10.15 18.91 -15.85
N GLU A 275 8.95 19.33 -16.21
CA GLU A 275 8.11 18.61 -17.16
C GLU A 275 8.64 18.74 -18.61
N VAL A 276 9.15 19.92 -18.99
CA VAL A 276 9.88 20.16 -20.25
C VAL A 276 11.11 19.24 -20.31
N ALA A 277 11.91 19.21 -19.25
CA ALA A 277 13.10 18.36 -19.17
C ALA A 277 12.78 16.86 -19.33
N ARG A 278 11.67 16.40 -18.74
CA ARG A 278 11.21 15.00 -18.91
C ARG A 278 10.83 14.66 -20.35
N ARG A 279 10.36 15.67 -21.12
CA ARG A 279 9.94 15.49 -22.52
C ARG A 279 11.06 15.79 -23.50
N THR A 280 12.27 16.12 -23.02
CA THR A 280 13.44 16.48 -23.85
C THR A 280 13.17 17.65 -24.83
N MET A 281 12.34 18.61 -24.40
CA MET A 281 11.95 19.78 -25.18
C MET A 281 12.79 21.03 -24.81
N VAL A 282 12.71 22.09 -25.62
CA VAL A 282 13.37 23.37 -25.31
C VAL A 282 12.54 24.11 -24.25
N ALA A 283 13.19 24.58 -23.19
CA ALA A 283 12.55 25.24 -22.06
C ALA A 283 12.30 26.75 -22.28
N ASP A 284 11.69 27.16 -23.40
CA ASP A 284 11.27 28.53 -23.60
C ASP A 284 9.93 28.88 -22.92
N GLY A 285 9.53 30.14 -22.95
CA GLY A 285 8.31 30.63 -22.32
C GLY A 285 7.04 30.05 -22.93
N GLU A 286 7.03 29.88 -24.26
CA GLU A 286 5.89 29.38 -25.01
C GLU A 286 5.63 27.91 -24.71
N GLU A 287 6.68 27.11 -24.70
CA GLU A 287 6.55 25.68 -24.35
C GLU A 287 6.15 25.49 -22.88
N LYS A 288 6.70 26.29 -21.96
CA LYS A 288 6.25 26.30 -20.56
C LYS A 288 4.75 26.66 -20.47
N ARG A 289 4.28 27.66 -21.24
CA ARG A 289 2.86 28.06 -21.30
C ARG A 289 1.96 26.88 -21.74
N LYS A 290 2.35 26.19 -22.82
CA LYS A 290 1.62 25.01 -23.31
C LYS A 290 1.55 23.89 -22.26
N ILE A 291 2.64 23.66 -21.57
CA ILE A 291 2.73 22.65 -20.51
C ILE A 291 1.92 23.05 -19.28
N ILE A 292 1.96 24.29 -18.84
CA ILE A 292 1.14 24.80 -17.72
C ILE A 292 -0.34 24.76 -18.09
N GLY A 293 -0.69 25.27 -19.28
CA GLY A 293 -2.07 25.32 -19.78
C GLY A 293 -2.93 26.37 -19.11
N GLU A 294 -4.08 26.65 -19.75
CA GLU A 294 -4.94 27.77 -19.39
C GLU A 294 -5.56 27.67 -17.99
N ARG A 295 -5.92 26.46 -17.56
CA ARG A 295 -6.58 26.25 -16.26
C ARG A 295 -5.69 26.68 -15.10
N ILE A 296 -4.42 26.27 -15.13
CA ILE A 296 -3.45 26.66 -14.10
C ILE A 296 -3.16 28.16 -14.19
N MET A 297 -2.94 28.68 -15.41
CA MET A 297 -2.63 30.09 -15.61
C MET A 297 -3.75 31.00 -15.11
N LYS A 298 -5.01 30.66 -15.40
CA LYS A 298 -6.18 31.44 -14.94
C LYS A 298 -6.44 31.30 -13.43
N ALA A 299 -5.86 30.34 -12.75
CA ALA A 299 -5.94 30.18 -11.29
C ALA A 299 -4.89 31.03 -10.53
N ILE A 300 -3.84 31.50 -11.20
CA ILE A 300 -2.83 32.36 -10.60
C ILE A 300 -3.34 33.79 -10.55
N ARG A 301 -3.17 34.46 -9.43
CA ARG A 301 -3.72 35.77 -9.13
C ARG A 301 -2.72 36.87 -9.43
N PHE A 302 -2.30 37.01 -10.70
CA PHE A 302 -1.35 38.02 -11.12
C PHE A 302 -1.71 39.44 -10.69
N PRO A 303 -3.02 39.88 -10.72
CA PRO A 303 -3.41 41.24 -10.36
C PRO A 303 -3.13 41.64 -8.90
N ILE A 304 -2.88 40.68 -8.02
CA ILE A 304 -2.59 40.97 -6.60
C ILE A 304 -1.10 40.96 -6.26
N MET A 305 -0.24 40.63 -7.23
CA MET A 305 1.21 40.75 -7.10
C MET A 305 1.64 42.19 -7.02
N LYS A 306 2.81 42.48 -6.45
CA LYS A 306 3.43 43.77 -6.55
C LYS A 306 3.94 44.04 -7.97
N GLN A 307 4.00 45.30 -8.38
CA GLN A 307 4.44 45.67 -9.73
C GLN A 307 5.90 45.23 -10.02
N ASP A 308 6.77 45.36 -9.04
CA ASP A 308 8.16 44.88 -9.13
C ASP A 308 8.24 43.37 -9.27
N GLU A 309 7.48 42.60 -8.45
CA GLU A 309 7.38 41.15 -8.58
C GLU A 309 6.87 40.73 -9.96
N PHE A 310 5.85 41.43 -10.48
CA PHE A 310 5.31 41.15 -11.80
C PHE A 310 6.35 41.45 -12.89
N ALA A 311 7.03 42.60 -12.84
CA ALA A 311 8.01 43.02 -13.83
C ALA A 311 9.22 42.07 -13.88
N PHE A 312 9.85 41.81 -12.73
CA PHE A 312 11.10 41.06 -12.67
C PHE A 312 10.95 39.54 -12.64
N VAL A 313 9.74 39.01 -12.38
CA VAL A 313 9.56 37.54 -12.30
C VAL A 313 8.60 37.06 -13.39
N VAL A 314 7.42 37.69 -13.51
CA VAL A 314 6.40 37.20 -14.45
C VAL A 314 6.73 37.54 -15.88
N MET A 315 7.07 38.83 -16.17
CA MET A 315 7.40 39.27 -17.53
C MET A 315 8.69 38.59 -18.03
N ASP A 316 9.71 38.44 -17.19
CA ASP A 316 10.97 37.82 -17.54
C ASP A 316 10.81 36.32 -17.86
N SER A 317 9.79 35.67 -17.32
CA SER A 317 9.47 34.27 -17.62
C SER A 317 9.01 34.01 -19.06
N LYS A 318 8.51 35.07 -19.76
CA LYS A 318 7.94 35.05 -21.11
C LYS A 318 6.81 34.03 -21.29
N ILE A 319 6.10 33.72 -20.21
CA ILE A 319 4.99 32.73 -20.20
C ILE A 319 3.65 33.41 -20.61
N LEU A 320 3.44 34.65 -20.17
CA LEU A 320 2.25 35.44 -20.56
C LEU A 320 2.41 35.99 -21.97
N SER A 321 1.28 36.06 -22.69
CA SER A 321 1.22 36.70 -23.98
C SER A 321 1.40 38.25 -23.85
N TYR A 322 1.72 38.91 -24.93
CA TYR A 322 1.82 40.37 -24.95
C TYR A 322 0.53 41.06 -24.51
N ASP A 323 -0.63 40.54 -24.93
CA ASP A 323 -1.94 41.09 -24.59
C ASP A 323 -2.26 40.91 -23.09
N GLU A 324 -1.94 39.76 -22.51
CA GLU A 324 -2.09 39.53 -21.07
C GLU A 324 -1.19 40.46 -20.25
N VAL A 325 0.08 40.61 -20.63
CA VAL A 325 1.02 41.54 -19.99
C VAL A 325 0.52 42.99 -20.10
N SER A 326 0.12 43.42 -21.29
CA SER A 326 -0.38 44.77 -21.52
C SER A 326 -1.64 45.04 -20.66
N THR A 327 -2.57 44.07 -20.59
CA THR A 327 -3.80 44.21 -19.79
C THR A 327 -3.48 44.28 -18.30
N LEU A 328 -2.55 43.47 -17.80
CA LEU A 328 -2.12 43.49 -16.39
C LEU A 328 -1.43 44.81 -16.03
N ILE A 329 -0.56 45.36 -16.91
CA ILE A 329 0.09 46.66 -16.68
C ILE A 329 -0.97 47.78 -16.62
N LYS A 330 -1.95 47.78 -17.51
CA LYS A 330 -3.06 48.75 -17.48
C LYS A 330 -3.84 48.62 -16.17
N TYR A 331 -4.14 47.39 -15.74
CA TYR A 331 -4.83 47.13 -14.48
C TYR A 331 -4.05 47.65 -13.26
N PHE A 332 -2.73 47.45 -13.19
CA PHE A 332 -1.93 47.98 -12.09
C PHE A 332 -1.96 49.50 -11.98
N ASN A 333 -2.10 50.20 -13.11
CA ASN A 333 -2.16 51.67 -13.15
C ASN A 333 -3.57 52.25 -13.00
N SER A 334 -4.62 51.47 -13.31
CA SER A 334 -6.03 51.97 -13.33
C SER A 334 -6.99 50.82 -13.03
N LYS A 335 -7.04 50.40 -11.76
CA LYS A 335 -7.74 49.19 -11.30
C LYS A 335 -9.22 49.08 -11.70
N ASP A 336 -9.92 50.20 -11.82
CA ASP A 336 -11.37 50.21 -12.04
C ASP A 336 -11.77 50.31 -13.52
N SER A 337 -10.82 50.38 -14.45
CA SER A 337 -11.11 50.77 -15.85
C SER A 337 -11.00 49.62 -16.86
N PHE A 338 -10.48 48.44 -16.46
CA PHE A 338 -10.21 47.37 -17.42
C PHE A 338 -10.74 46.02 -16.92
N PRO A 339 -11.53 45.32 -17.75
CA PRO A 339 -11.89 43.94 -17.46
C PRO A 339 -10.62 43.06 -17.48
N ILE A 340 -10.48 42.18 -16.48
CA ILE A 340 -9.36 41.29 -16.36
C ILE A 340 -9.87 39.86 -16.16
N GLU A 341 -9.24 38.91 -16.84
CA GLU A 341 -9.63 37.49 -16.77
C GLU A 341 -9.03 36.74 -15.55
N PHE A 342 -8.04 37.34 -14.87
CA PHE A 342 -7.38 36.77 -13.73
C PHE A 342 -8.08 37.14 -12.40
N PRO A 343 -8.06 36.24 -11.40
CA PRO A 343 -8.68 36.52 -10.11
C PRO A 343 -8.02 37.70 -9.38
N VAL A 344 -8.84 38.63 -8.88
CA VAL A 344 -8.39 39.86 -8.19
C VAL A 344 -8.47 39.75 -6.66
N SER A 345 -9.09 38.71 -6.13
CA SER A 345 -9.20 38.49 -4.68
C SER A 345 -7.95 37.84 -4.09
N LYS A 346 -7.56 38.23 -2.88
CA LYS A 346 -6.51 37.51 -2.14
C LYS A 346 -7.00 36.13 -1.70
N ARG A 347 -6.08 35.18 -1.55
CA ARG A 347 -6.41 33.92 -0.93
C ARG A 347 -6.79 34.12 0.52
N SER A 348 -7.74 33.32 1.01
CA SER A 348 -8.26 33.42 2.39
C SER A 348 -7.25 32.96 3.44
N GLY A 349 -6.25 32.19 3.01
CA GLY A 349 -5.34 31.50 3.90
C GLY A 349 -5.98 30.32 4.64
N PRO A 350 -5.22 29.59 5.47
CA PRO A 350 -5.71 28.40 6.13
C PRO A 350 -6.89 28.67 7.05
N LEU A 351 -7.90 27.81 6.97
CA LEU A 351 -9.08 27.90 7.84
C LEU A 351 -8.63 27.81 9.31
N ARG A 352 -8.77 28.89 10.07
CA ARG A 352 -8.58 28.86 11.51
C ARG A 352 -9.67 28.00 12.13
N LYS A 353 -9.36 26.79 12.59
CA LYS A 353 -10.29 25.99 13.41
C LYS A 353 -10.64 26.86 14.63
N LYS A 354 -11.90 27.39 14.68
CA LYS A 354 -12.42 28.01 15.90
C LYS A 354 -12.32 26.96 16.99
N THR A 355 -11.40 27.15 17.93
CA THR A 355 -11.25 26.30 19.09
C THR A 355 -12.52 26.44 19.93
N LYS A 356 -13.44 25.47 19.80
CA LYS A 356 -14.67 25.37 20.63
C LYS A 356 -14.36 25.22 22.13
N HIS A 357 -13.11 25.28 22.55
CA HIS A 357 -12.70 25.11 23.94
C HIS A 357 -12.78 26.36 24.83
N PHE A 358 -12.90 27.58 24.25
CA PHE A 358 -12.95 28.77 25.10
C PHE A 358 -14.37 29.26 25.47
N GLU A 359 -15.41 28.85 24.75
CA GLU A 359 -16.77 29.27 25.09
C GLU A 359 -17.41 28.44 26.22
N ASN A 360 -17.02 27.16 26.36
CA ASN A 360 -17.53 26.31 27.44
C ASN A 360 -16.91 26.65 28.82
N ALA A 361 -15.71 27.21 28.85
CA ALA A 361 -15.07 27.67 30.10
C ALA A 361 -15.69 28.96 30.61
N LYS A 362 -16.11 29.88 29.73
CA LYS A 362 -16.83 31.10 30.10
C LYS A 362 -18.27 30.85 30.56
N LYS A 363 -18.95 29.83 30.00
CA LYS A 363 -20.30 29.43 30.46
C LYS A 363 -20.28 28.68 31.81
N LYS A 364 -19.21 27.97 32.15
CA LYS A 364 -19.07 27.31 33.44
C LYS A 364 -18.71 28.30 34.56
N ARG A 365 -17.92 29.38 34.30
CA ARG A 365 -17.61 30.43 35.31
C ARG A 365 -18.83 31.33 35.65
N LYS A 366 -19.76 31.55 34.69
CA LYS A 366 -20.98 32.32 34.98
C LYS A 366 -22.08 31.53 35.71
N LYS A 367 -21.95 30.20 35.88
CA LYS A 367 -22.89 29.37 36.66
C LYS A 367 -22.44 29.07 38.09
N SER A 368 -21.24 29.51 38.48
CA SER A 368 -20.72 29.36 39.84
C SER A 368 -20.70 30.67 40.64
N GLU A 369 -21.27 31.76 40.06
CA GLU A 369 -21.38 33.08 40.74
C GLU A 369 -22.85 33.52 40.88
N ILE A 370 -23.81 32.54 40.90
CA ILE A 370 -25.20 32.81 41.31
C ILE A 370 -25.55 31.83 42.45
#